data_ac52edb748f015b0cc52b742326fdd31
#
_entry.id   ac52edb748f015b0cc52b742326fdd31
#
_cell.length_a   1.000
_cell.length_b   1.000
_cell.length_c   1.000
_cell.angle_alpha   90.00
_cell.angle_beta   90.00
_cell.angle_gamma   90.00
#
_symmetry.space_group_name_H-M   'P 1'
#
loop_
_entity.id
_entity.type
_entity.pdbx_description
1 polymer ?
#
loop_
_entity_poly.entity_id
_entity_poly.type
_entity_poly.pdbx_seq_one_letter_code
_entity_poly.pdbx_strand_id
1 'polypeptide(L)'
;MTLSTTTQLELHRMMMLIRLFEEALEEMFSRGLLHGTMHLSIGQEATAAGACLALQKDDLITSTHRGHGHCLAKGAEPYKMFAELLGREDGYCRGRGGSMHIADLSNGNLGANGIVAGSLTISVGAALSFQMQKKDNIILCFFGDGAVNEGSFHEALNLASLWSLPVLFLCENNQYGMSMATDKAVAGDSIASRGNSYGIESIQIDGNDVEAVYENVLNLSLIHISEPTRPVM
;
A
#
# COMPACT_ATOMS: atom_id res chain seq x y z
N MET A 1 12.50 19.59 0.65
CA MET A 1 13.95 19.44 0.35
C MET A 1 14.06 18.89 -1.06
N THR A 2 15.08 19.25 -1.83
CA THR A 2 15.28 18.62 -3.14
C THR A 2 15.92 17.25 -2.92
N LEU A 3 15.28 16.19 -3.41
CA LEU A 3 15.81 14.84 -3.31
C LEU A 3 17.17 14.71 -4.00
N SER A 4 18.00 13.79 -3.53
CA SER A 4 19.26 13.49 -4.22
C SER A 4 18.98 12.92 -5.61
N THR A 5 19.87 13.19 -6.57
CA THR A 5 19.77 12.60 -7.93
C THR A 5 19.71 11.06 -7.89
N THR A 6 20.42 10.46 -6.94
CA THR A 6 20.37 8.99 -6.75
C THR A 6 18.97 8.53 -6.37
N THR A 7 18.33 9.17 -5.39
CA THR A 7 16.96 8.85 -4.97
C THR A 7 15.95 9.06 -6.11
N GLN A 8 16.09 10.17 -6.86
CA GLN A 8 15.22 10.44 -8.03
C GLN A 8 15.34 9.36 -9.10
N LEU A 9 16.57 8.89 -9.39
CA LEU A 9 16.81 7.79 -10.34
C LEU A 9 16.22 6.46 -9.85
N GLU A 10 16.30 6.17 -8.55
CA GLU A 10 15.71 4.96 -7.97
C GLU A 10 14.18 5.00 -8.04
N LEU A 11 13.56 6.12 -7.71
CA LEU A 11 12.12 6.33 -7.86
C LEU A 11 11.68 6.15 -9.30
N HIS A 12 12.37 6.80 -10.24
CA HIS A 12 12.07 6.67 -11.67
C HIS A 12 12.23 5.22 -12.16
N ARG A 13 13.33 4.55 -11.79
CA ARG A 13 13.55 3.15 -12.14
C ARG A 13 12.44 2.24 -11.62
N MET A 14 11.99 2.46 -10.38
CA MET A 14 10.92 1.67 -9.78
C MET A 14 9.59 1.89 -10.49
N MET A 15 9.23 3.14 -10.78
CA MET A 15 8.01 3.44 -11.56
C MET A 15 8.05 2.76 -12.95
N MET A 16 9.19 2.81 -13.63
CA MET A 16 9.36 2.15 -14.91
C MET A 16 9.26 0.63 -14.81
N LEU A 17 9.83 0.03 -13.76
CA LEU A 17 9.72 -1.40 -13.50
C LEU A 17 8.26 -1.82 -13.32
N ILE A 18 7.51 -1.08 -12.49
CA ILE A 18 6.09 -1.34 -12.25
C ILE A 18 5.31 -1.23 -13.56
N ARG A 19 5.50 -0.15 -14.32
CA ARG A 19 4.83 0.08 -15.60
C ARG A 19 5.07 -1.07 -16.58
N LEU A 20 6.32 -1.43 -16.81
CA LEU A 20 6.69 -2.50 -17.76
C LEU A 20 6.17 -3.87 -17.30
N PHE A 21 6.15 -4.12 -16.01
CA PHE A 21 5.58 -5.35 -15.45
C PHE A 21 4.07 -5.42 -15.70
N GLU A 22 3.34 -4.35 -15.44
CA GLU A 22 1.88 -4.31 -15.64
C GLU A 22 1.49 -4.37 -17.12
N GLU A 23 2.24 -3.69 -18.01
CA GLU A 23 2.02 -3.77 -19.46
C GLU A 23 2.25 -5.20 -19.97
N ALA A 24 3.28 -5.89 -19.46
CA ALA A 24 3.51 -7.30 -19.80
C ALA A 24 2.38 -8.21 -19.30
N LEU A 25 1.82 -7.91 -18.11
CA LEU A 25 0.66 -8.65 -17.60
C LEU A 25 -0.59 -8.43 -18.45
N GLU A 26 -0.84 -7.20 -18.88
CA GLU A 26 -1.95 -6.87 -19.77
C GLU A 26 -1.87 -7.66 -21.09
N GLU A 27 -0.67 -7.69 -21.68
CA GLU A 27 -0.43 -8.47 -22.89
C GLU A 27 -0.65 -9.98 -22.66
N MET A 28 -0.10 -10.54 -21.58
CA MET A 28 -0.27 -11.97 -21.24
C MET A 28 -1.74 -12.31 -20.97
N PHE A 29 -2.46 -11.42 -20.28
CA PHE A 29 -3.89 -11.61 -20.02
C PHE A 29 -4.70 -11.58 -21.31
N SER A 30 -4.43 -10.64 -22.23
CA SER A 30 -5.11 -10.56 -23.52
C SER A 30 -4.90 -11.80 -24.40
N ARG A 31 -3.77 -12.49 -24.20
CA ARG A 31 -3.44 -13.77 -24.86
C ARG A 31 -4.06 -14.99 -24.18
N GLY A 32 -4.78 -14.81 -23.07
CA GLY A 32 -5.39 -15.91 -22.31
C GLY A 32 -4.38 -16.78 -21.54
N LEU A 33 -3.19 -16.27 -21.27
CA LEU A 33 -2.13 -16.98 -20.52
C LEU A 33 -2.33 -16.85 -19.00
N LEU A 34 -3.04 -15.80 -18.57
CA LEU A 34 -3.36 -15.55 -17.16
C LEU A 34 -4.84 -15.76 -16.92
N HIS A 35 -5.17 -16.30 -15.75
CA HIS A 35 -6.54 -16.61 -15.38
C HIS A 35 -6.94 -15.90 -14.08
N GLY A 36 -8.25 -15.75 -13.90
CA GLY A 36 -8.82 -15.09 -12.71
C GLY A 36 -9.00 -13.60 -12.89
N THR A 37 -9.33 -12.93 -11.79
CA THR A 37 -9.52 -11.49 -11.77
C THR A 37 -8.17 -10.81 -11.56
N MET A 38 -7.86 -9.83 -12.40
CA MET A 38 -6.63 -9.06 -12.33
C MET A 38 -6.94 -7.56 -12.34
N HIS A 39 -6.28 -6.82 -11.49
CA HIS A 39 -6.40 -5.37 -11.40
C HIS A 39 -5.02 -4.74 -11.58
N LEU A 40 -4.81 -4.11 -12.73
CA LEU A 40 -3.56 -3.44 -13.04
C LEU A 40 -3.42 -2.14 -12.27
N SER A 41 -2.21 -1.80 -11.86
CA SER A 41 -1.86 -0.54 -11.20
C SER A 41 -1.25 0.51 -12.15
N ILE A 42 -1.48 0.37 -13.45
CA ILE A 42 -1.06 1.35 -14.46
C ILE A 42 -1.65 2.73 -14.12
N GLY A 43 -0.78 3.73 -14.02
CA GLY A 43 -1.14 5.10 -13.61
C GLY A 43 -1.05 5.36 -12.10
N GLN A 44 -0.68 4.36 -11.28
CA GLN A 44 -0.50 4.49 -9.82
C GLN A 44 0.94 4.15 -9.37
N GLU A 45 1.88 4.14 -10.30
CA GLU A 45 3.29 3.74 -10.05
C GLU A 45 3.97 4.67 -9.04
N ALA A 46 3.67 5.97 -9.12
CA ALA A 46 4.28 6.99 -8.27
C ALA A 46 3.93 6.80 -6.79
N THR A 47 2.67 6.44 -6.49
CA THR A 47 2.25 6.13 -5.12
C THR A 47 2.98 4.92 -4.58
N ALA A 48 3.04 3.82 -5.34
CA ALA A 48 3.72 2.61 -4.91
C ALA A 48 5.23 2.82 -4.72
N ALA A 49 5.90 3.43 -5.71
CA ALA A 49 7.33 3.67 -5.68
C ALA A 49 7.72 4.66 -4.57
N GLY A 50 7.04 5.82 -4.50
CA GLY A 50 7.32 6.86 -3.51
C GLY A 50 7.14 6.34 -2.09
N ALA A 51 6.01 5.69 -1.83
CA ALA A 51 5.69 5.20 -0.49
C ALA A 51 6.62 4.07 -0.03
N CYS A 52 6.85 3.04 -0.84
CA CYS A 52 7.66 1.90 -0.42
C CYS A 52 9.16 2.23 -0.32
N LEU A 53 9.71 3.09 -1.21
CA LEU A 53 11.11 3.49 -1.15
C LEU A 53 11.42 4.45 0.01
N ALA A 54 10.41 5.08 0.59
CA ALA A 54 10.55 5.91 1.80
C ALA A 54 10.66 5.07 3.09
N LEU A 55 10.26 3.80 3.06
CA LEU A 55 10.28 2.90 4.22
C LEU A 55 11.67 2.37 4.52
N GLN A 56 11.90 2.02 5.78
CA GLN A 56 13.06 1.24 6.17
C GLN A 56 12.89 -0.23 5.73
N LYS A 57 14.02 -0.94 5.65
CA LYS A 57 14.02 -2.34 5.19
C LYS A 57 13.06 -3.24 5.97
N ASP A 58 13.05 -3.09 7.30
CA ASP A 58 12.31 -3.94 8.21
C ASP A 58 10.89 -3.42 8.53
N ASP A 59 10.50 -2.29 7.92
CA ASP A 59 9.11 -1.84 7.96
C ASP A 59 8.23 -2.76 7.13
N LEU A 60 6.97 -2.88 7.55
CA LEU A 60 6.02 -3.77 6.89
C LEU A 60 5.06 -2.99 5.99
N ILE A 61 4.49 -3.71 5.03
CA ILE A 61 3.34 -3.22 4.27
C ILE A 61 2.21 -4.23 4.29
N THR A 62 0.97 -3.75 4.18
CA THR A 62 -0.17 -4.51 3.68
C THR A 62 -0.68 -3.87 2.41
N SER A 63 -1.21 -4.69 1.52
CA SER A 63 -1.60 -4.26 0.19
C SER A 63 -3.05 -4.58 -0.13
N THR A 64 -3.53 -4.11 -1.27
CA THR A 64 -4.88 -4.29 -1.78
C THR A 64 -4.90 -5.34 -2.89
N HIS A 65 -6.09 -5.57 -3.47
CA HIS A 65 -6.27 -6.39 -4.67
C HIS A 65 -5.53 -5.85 -5.92
N ARG A 66 -5.05 -4.60 -5.88
CA ARG A 66 -4.24 -3.92 -6.90
C ARG A 66 -2.78 -3.78 -6.42
N GLY A 67 -2.20 -4.89 -5.95
CA GLY A 67 -0.99 -4.87 -5.14
C GLY A 67 0.32 -5.11 -5.88
N HIS A 68 0.35 -5.25 -7.21
CA HIS A 68 1.58 -5.60 -7.93
C HIS A 68 2.66 -4.53 -7.77
N GLY A 69 2.28 -3.25 -7.93
CA GLY A 69 3.21 -2.13 -7.74
C GLY A 69 3.79 -2.09 -6.33
N HIS A 70 2.96 -2.30 -5.30
CA HIS A 70 3.40 -2.35 -3.91
C HIS A 70 4.38 -3.51 -3.65
N CYS A 71 4.09 -4.69 -4.20
CA CYS A 71 4.98 -5.85 -4.10
C CYS A 71 6.36 -5.56 -4.71
N LEU A 72 6.39 -5.06 -5.95
CA LEU A 72 7.62 -4.71 -6.65
C LEU A 72 8.40 -3.62 -5.92
N ALA A 73 7.73 -2.55 -5.51
CA ALA A 73 8.35 -1.44 -4.79
C ALA A 73 8.88 -1.83 -3.41
N LYS A 74 8.30 -2.86 -2.77
CA LYS A 74 8.82 -3.43 -1.51
C LYS A 74 9.94 -4.45 -1.73
N GLY A 75 10.32 -4.71 -2.99
CA GLY A 75 11.48 -5.53 -3.34
C GLY A 75 11.17 -6.93 -3.83
N ALA A 76 9.92 -7.22 -4.21
CA ALA A 76 9.57 -8.50 -4.80
C ALA A 76 10.26 -8.72 -6.16
N GLU A 77 10.70 -9.96 -6.39
CA GLU A 77 11.34 -10.36 -7.64
C GLU A 77 10.28 -10.52 -8.76
N PRO A 78 10.40 -9.80 -9.89
CA PRO A 78 9.44 -9.91 -11.00
C PRO A 78 9.24 -11.35 -11.48
N TYR A 79 10.31 -12.14 -11.53
CA TYR A 79 10.23 -13.55 -11.93
C TYR A 79 9.27 -14.35 -11.05
N LYS A 80 9.38 -14.24 -9.74
CA LYS A 80 8.51 -14.96 -8.79
C LYS A 80 7.08 -14.44 -8.85
N MET A 81 6.88 -13.15 -9.13
CA MET A 81 5.55 -12.60 -9.33
C MET A 81 4.91 -13.15 -10.61
N PHE A 82 5.63 -13.20 -11.73
CA PHE A 82 5.13 -13.87 -12.94
C PHE A 82 4.85 -15.36 -12.70
N ALA A 83 5.72 -16.07 -11.98
CA ALA A 83 5.50 -17.47 -11.63
C ALA A 83 4.21 -17.65 -10.83
N GLU A 84 3.93 -16.76 -9.85
CA GLU A 84 2.68 -16.77 -9.08
C GLU A 84 1.46 -16.59 -9.97
N LEU A 85 1.48 -15.58 -10.83
CA LEU A 85 0.36 -15.25 -11.73
C LEU A 85 0.10 -16.35 -12.77
N LEU A 86 1.13 -17.09 -13.17
CA LEU A 86 1.05 -18.25 -14.06
C LEU A 86 0.71 -19.56 -13.32
N GLY A 87 0.43 -19.51 -12.03
CA GLY A 87 0.06 -20.70 -11.23
C GLY A 87 1.24 -21.66 -11.01
N ARG A 88 2.48 -21.16 -11.01
CA ARG A 88 3.69 -22.00 -10.85
C ARG A 88 4.10 -22.10 -9.37
N GLU A 89 4.71 -23.24 -9.03
CA GLU A 89 5.17 -23.51 -7.65
C GLU A 89 6.30 -22.57 -7.21
N ASP A 90 7.08 -22.03 -8.14
CA ASP A 90 8.14 -21.06 -7.86
C ASP A 90 7.62 -19.66 -7.50
N GLY A 91 6.30 -19.42 -7.59
CA GLY A 91 5.66 -18.18 -7.18
C GLY A 91 5.67 -17.98 -5.66
N TYR A 92 5.47 -16.73 -5.22
CA TYR A 92 5.49 -16.36 -3.80
C TYR A 92 4.51 -17.13 -2.92
N CYS A 93 3.32 -17.45 -3.45
CA CYS A 93 2.28 -18.25 -2.81
C CYS A 93 2.12 -19.62 -3.48
N ARG A 94 3.15 -20.11 -4.13
CA ARG A 94 3.19 -21.38 -4.86
C ARG A 94 2.11 -21.47 -5.95
N GLY A 95 1.86 -20.36 -6.61
CA GLY A 95 0.86 -20.25 -7.68
C GLY A 95 -0.59 -20.36 -7.20
N ARG A 96 -0.87 -20.22 -5.91
CA ARG A 96 -2.21 -20.37 -5.32
C ARG A 96 -2.88 -19.06 -4.95
N GLY A 97 -2.11 -17.99 -4.78
CA GLY A 97 -2.61 -16.66 -4.43
C GLY A 97 -3.13 -15.90 -5.64
N GLY A 98 -2.44 -16.00 -6.76
CA GLY A 98 -2.71 -15.22 -7.96
C GLY A 98 -2.55 -13.73 -7.74
N SER A 99 -3.15 -12.91 -8.61
CA SER A 99 -2.98 -11.45 -8.64
C SER A 99 -3.30 -10.75 -7.31
N MET A 100 -4.36 -11.16 -6.62
CA MET A 100 -4.90 -10.42 -5.48
C MET A 100 -4.37 -10.87 -4.11
N HIS A 101 -3.47 -11.86 -4.04
CA HIS A 101 -3.05 -12.46 -2.77
C HIS A 101 -1.55 -12.72 -2.70
N ILE A 102 -0.74 -11.94 -3.43
CA ILE A 102 0.72 -12.06 -3.35
C ILE A 102 1.20 -11.56 -1.99
N ALA A 103 1.99 -12.39 -1.31
CA ALA A 103 2.65 -12.06 -0.05
C ALA A 103 4.14 -12.39 -0.15
N ASP A 104 5.00 -11.50 0.35
CA ASP A 104 6.44 -11.69 0.43
C ASP A 104 6.94 -11.27 1.82
N LEU A 105 6.82 -12.19 2.77
CA LEU A 105 7.21 -11.94 4.16
C LEU A 105 8.70 -11.66 4.31
N SER A 106 9.53 -12.14 3.39
CA SER A 106 10.98 -11.91 3.45
C SER A 106 11.36 -10.45 3.20
N ASN A 107 10.54 -9.73 2.43
CA ASN A 107 10.68 -8.30 2.17
C ASN A 107 9.67 -7.42 2.96
N GLY A 108 8.97 -8.00 3.94
CA GLY A 108 8.05 -7.25 4.79
C GLY A 108 6.68 -6.95 4.16
N ASN A 109 6.32 -7.62 3.06
CA ASN A 109 4.97 -7.53 2.50
C ASN A 109 4.09 -8.63 3.10
N LEU A 110 3.19 -8.26 4.03
CA LEU A 110 2.27 -9.19 4.70
C LEU A 110 1.19 -9.74 3.77
N GLY A 111 1.01 -9.14 2.62
CA GLY A 111 0.18 -9.65 1.54
C GLY A 111 -0.80 -8.64 0.95
N ALA A 112 -1.15 -8.94 -0.30
CA ALA A 112 -2.28 -8.36 -0.99
C ALA A 112 -3.58 -9.03 -0.48
N ASN A 113 -4.69 -8.29 -0.45
CA ASN A 113 -5.96 -8.77 0.06
C ASN A 113 -7.11 -8.39 -0.87
N GLY A 114 -7.86 -9.38 -1.33
CA GLY A 114 -9.07 -9.18 -2.13
C GLY A 114 -10.28 -8.71 -1.31
N ILE A 115 -10.22 -8.82 0.03
CA ILE A 115 -11.30 -8.32 0.91
C ILE A 115 -11.10 -6.83 1.12
N VAL A 116 -12.06 -6.03 0.67
CA VAL A 116 -12.02 -4.56 0.83
C VAL A 116 -11.91 -4.22 2.31
N ALA A 117 -10.99 -3.30 2.64
CA ALA A 117 -10.66 -2.87 4.00
C ALA A 117 -10.05 -3.94 4.93
N GLY A 118 -9.94 -5.21 4.51
CA GLY A 118 -9.41 -6.28 5.35
C GLY A 118 -7.95 -6.07 5.79
N SER A 119 -7.16 -5.36 4.98
CA SER A 119 -5.76 -5.04 5.30
C SER A 119 -5.62 -4.06 6.48
N LEU A 120 -6.62 -3.24 6.75
CA LEU A 120 -6.60 -2.23 7.83
C LEU A 120 -6.47 -2.89 9.20
N THR A 121 -7.31 -3.87 9.49
CA THR A 121 -7.29 -4.59 10.78
C THR A 121 -6.03 -5.45 10.94
N ILE A 122 -5.53 -6.04 9.85
CA ILE A 122 -4.26 -6.78 9.84
C ILE A 122 -3.11 -5.83 10.20
N SER A 123 -3.08 -4.62 9.63
CA SER A 123 -2.06 -3.62 9.92
C SER A 123 -2.08 -3.17 11.37
N VAL A 124 -3.26 -2.98 11.97
CA VAL A 124 -3.39 -2.66 13.40
C VAL A 124 -2.80 -3.77 14.26
N GLY A 125 -3.06 -5.03 13.92
CA GLY A 125 -2.48 -6.19 14.64
C GLY A 125 -0.95 -6.26 14.52
N ALA A 126 -0.41 -6.00 13.33
CA ALA A 126 1.04 -5.97 13.10
C ALA A 126 1.71 -4.83 13.88
N ALA A 127 1.12 -3.63 13.84
CA ALA A 127 1.62 -2.48 14.60
C ALA A 127 1.57 -2.70 16.11
N LEU A 128 0.51 -3.32 16.63
CA LEU A 128 0.45 -3.72 18.03
C LEU A 128 1.58 -4.69 18.40
N SER A 129 1.92 -5.60 17.49
CA SER A 129 3.07 -6.50 17.68
C SER A 129 4.39 -5.74 17.79
N PHE A 130 4.63 -4.70 16.98
CA PHE A 130 5.80 -3.84 17.10
C PHE A 130 5.87 -3.15 18.46
N GLN A 131 4.77 -2.54 18.89
CA GLN A 131 4.68 -1.88 20.18
C GLN A 131 4.96 -2.84 21.35
N MET A 132 4.37 -4.04 21.33
CA MET A 132 4.59 -5.06 22.36
C MET A 132 6.05 -5.56 22.39
N GLN A 133 6.70 -5.62 21.24
CA GLN A 133 8.11 -6.01 21.10
C GLN A 133 9.07 -4.84 21.28
N LYS A 134 8.58 -3.61 21.48
CA LYS A 134 9.38 -2.38 21.61
C LYS A 134 10.30 -2.17 20.38
N LYS A 135 9.76 -2.37 19.19
CA LYS A 135 10.43 -2.13 17.91
C LYS A 135 10.05 -0.78 17.37
N ASP A 136 11.01 -0.08 16.77
CA ASP A 136 10.82 1.23 16.14
C ASP A 136 10.35 1.12 14.67
N ASN A 137 9.78 -0.02 14.29
CA ASN A 137 9.25 -0.25 12.95
C ASN A 137 7.84 0.32 12.80
N ILE A 138 7.49 0.63 11.58
CA ILE A 138 6.13 1.00 11.20
C ILE A 138 5.52 -0.03 10.25
N ILE A 139 4.20 0.04 10.10
CA ILE A 139 3.50 -0.62 9.02
C ILE A 139 2.77 0.39 8.15
N LEU A 140 3.02 0.34 6.85
CA LEU A 140 2.28 1.10 5.85
C LEU A 140 1.12 0.26 5.33
N CYS A 141 -0.11 0.74 5.56
CA CYS A 141 -1.33 0.09 5.13
C CYS A 141 -1.89 0.77 3.89
N PHE A 142 -1.78 0.15 2.73
CA PHE A 142 -2.44 0.60 1.52
C PHE A 142 -3.92 0.19 1.51
N PHE A 143 -4.79 1.10 1.11
CA PHE A 143 -6.21 0.83 0.90
C PHE A 143 -6.80 1.80 -0.14
N GLY A 144 -7.87 1.41 -0.80
CA GLY A 144 -8.55 2.26 -1.78
C GLY A 144 -9.63 3.13 -1.16
N ASP A 145 -10.08 4.15 -1.88
CA ASP A 145 -11.17 5.05 -1.51
C ASP A 145 -12.50 4.31 -1.23
N GLY A 146 -12.77 3.20 -1.91
CA GLY A 146 -13.92 2.36 -1.61
C GLY A 146 -13.91 1.74 -0.21
N ALA A 147 -12.72 1.55 0.38
CA ALA A 147 -12.58 0.93 1.69
C ALA A 147 -13.03 1.85 2.86
N VAL A 148 -13.10 3.16 2.65
CA VAL A 148 -13.41 4.13 3.72
C VAL A 148 -14.86 4.06 4.23
N ASN A 149 -15.71 3.33 3.53
CA ASN A 149 -17.11 3.13 3.92
C ASN A 149 -17.34 1.78 4.64
N GLU A 150 -16.32 0.94 4.74
CA GLU A 150 -16.38 -0.31 5.48
C GLU A 150 -16.28 -0.07 7.00
N GLY A 151 -17.00 -0.84 7.79
CA GLY A 151 -16.94 -0.74 9.25
C GLY A 151 -15.53 -0.95 9.80
N SER A 152 -14.78 -1.89 9.21
CA SER A 152 -13.39 -2.20 9.58
C SER A 152 -12.43 -1.01 9.40
N PHE A 153 -12.70 -0.07 8.48
CA PHE A 153 -11.93 1.17 8.38
C PHE A 153 -12.07 1.98 9.67
N HIS A 154 -13.29 2.20 10.13
CA HIS A 154 -13.56 2.99 11.33
C HIS A 154 -13.01 2.31 12.59
N GLU A 155 -13.17 1.01 12.70
CA GLU A 155 -12.66 0.20 13.82
C GLU A 155 -11.12 0.23 13.86
N ALA A 156 -10.46 0.07 12.73
CA ALA A 156 -9.00 0.07 12.64
C ALA A 156 -8.40 1.43 13.02
N LEU A 157 -8.95 2.54 12.49
CA LEU A 157 -8.48 3.88 12.83
C LEU A 157 -8.67 4.19 14.31
N ASN A 158 -9.83 3.83 14.86
CA ASN A 158 -10.12 4.02 16.28
C ASN A 158 -9.12 3.26 17.18
N LEU A 159 -8.83 2.00 16.88
CA LEU A 159 -7.88 1.21 17.66
C LEU A 159 -6.45 1.71 17.49
N ALA A 160 -6.03 2.06 16.26
CA ALA A 160 -4.72 2.60 16.01
C ALA A 160 -4.47 3.90 16.79
N SER A 161 -5.45 4.78 16.81
CA SER A 161 -5.38 6.02 17.58
C SER A 161 -5.38 5.76 19.08
N LEU A 162 -6.34 4.99 19.57
CA LEU A 162 -6.50 4.69 21.01
C LEU A 162 -5.24 4.10 21.64
N TRP A 163 -4.55 3.24 20.91
CA TRP A 163 -3.34 2.57 21.35
C TRP A 163 -2.05 3.22 20.87
N SER A 164 -2.15 4.34 20.14
CA SER A 164 -1.01 5.06 19.57
C SER A 164 -0.07 4.14 18.77
N LEU A 165 -0.64 3.36 17.86
CA LEU A 165 0.09 2.34 17.10
C LEU A 165 0.86 2.94 15.94
N PRO A 166 2.04 2.40 15.58
CA PRO A 166 2.86 2.87 14.47
C PRO A 166 2.31 2.37 13.12
N VAL A 167 1.13 2.87 12.74
CA VAL A 167 0.48 2.60 11.45
C VAL A 167 0.43 3.87 10.63
N LEU A 168 0.92 3.80 9.40
CA LEU A 168 0.70 4.81 8.39
C LEU A 168 -0.39 4.30 7.43
N PHE A 169 -1.55 4.95 7.42
CA PHE A 169 -2.67 4.63 6.55
C PHE A 169 -2.57 5.42 5.25
N LEU A 170 -2.35 4.75 4.11
CA LEU A 170 -2.26 5.39 2.80
C LEU A 170 -3.47 5.02 1.94
N CYS A 171 -4.32 6.02 1.68
CA CYS A 171 -5.47 5.87 0.80
C CYS A 171 -5.11 6.20 -0.65
N GLU A 172 -5.21 5.22 -1.53
CA GLU A 172 -5.15 5.42 -2.98
C GLU A 172 -6.53 5.86 -3.49
N ASN A 173 -6.74 7.18 -3.52
CA ASN A 173 -7.99 7.75 -4.01
C ASN A 173 -7.97 7.86 -5.54
N ASN A 174 -8.27 6.76 -6.22
CA ASN A 174 -8.43 6.74 -7.68
C ASN A 174 -9.84 7.16 -8.14
N GLN A 175 -10.67 7.65 -7.19
CA GLN A 175 -11.99 8.23 -7.36
C GLN A 175 -13.10 7.25 -7.77
N TYR A 176 -12.83 5.95 -7.83
CA TYR A 176 -13.83 4.94 -8.15
C TYR A 176 -13.64 3.67 -7.34
N GLY A 177 -14.68 3.27 -6.60
CA GLY A 177 -14.84 1.92 -6.07
C GLY A 177 -15.65 1.09 -7.07
N MET A 178 -14.99 0.32 -7.93
CA MET A 178 -15.61 -0.35 -9.09
C MET A 178 -16.31 0.66 -10.02
N SER A 179 -17.64 0.67 -10.06
CA SER A 179 -18.47 1.59 -10.86
C SER A 179 -19.00 2.80 -10.08
N MET A 180 -18.75 2.84 -8.77
CA MET A 180 -19.24 3.90 -7.89
C MET A 180 -18.19 5.00 -7.75
N ALA A 181 -18.53 6.22 -8.19
CA ALA A 181 -17.66 7.37 -8.01
C ALA A 181 -17.59 7.78 -6.53
N THR A 182 -16.40 8.19 -6.06
CA THR A 182 -16.14 8.55 -4.66
C THR A 182 -17.02 9.70 -4.18
N ASP A 183 -17.27 10.71 -5.03
CA ASP A 183 -18.14 11.85 -4.72
C ASP A 183 -19.59 11.47 -4.42
N LYS A 184 -20.02 10.30 -4.87
CA LYS A 184 -21.36 9.73 -4.60
C LYS A 184 -21.38 8.75 -3.44
N ALA A 185 -20.22 8.27 -3.03
CA ALA A 185 -20.10 7.21 -2.02
C ALA A 185 -19.59 7.73 -0.68
N VAL A 186 -18.79 8.80 -0.67
CA VAL A 186 -18.11 9.32 0.53
C VAL A 186 -18.74 10.64 0.94
N ALA A 187 -19.36 10.65 2.12
CA ALA A 187 -19.86 11.87 2.74
C ALA A 187 -18.72 12.66 3.40
N GLY A 188 -18.82 13.98 3.38
CA GLY A 188 -17.85 14.92 3.95
C GLY A 188 -16.95 15.55 2.90
N ASP A 189 -16.05 16.44 3.35
CA ASP A 189 -15.26 17.28 2.45
C ASP A 189 -14.12 16.51 1.75
N SER A 190 -13.54 15.53 2.44
CA SER A 190 -12.47 14.68 1.90
C SER A 190 -12.32 13.39 2.70
N ILE A 191 -11.67 12.39 2.11
CA ILE A 191 -11.31 11.15 2.84
C ILE A 191 -10.35 11.48 4.00
N ALA A 192 -9.38 12.35 3.78
CA ALA A 192 -8.43 12.76 4.80
C ALA A 192 -9.12 13.38 6.02
N SER A 193 -10.20 14.13 5.85
CA SER A 193 -10.94 14.73 6.98
C SER A 193 -11.52 13.71 7.96
N ARG A 194 -11.72 12.45 7.55
CA ARG A 194 -12.19 11.38 8.43
C ARG A 194 -11.18 11.01 9.52
N GLY A 195 -9.87 11.16 9.26
CA GLY A 195 -8.83 10.94 10.27
C GLY A 195 -8.95 11.87 11.47
N ASN A 196 -9.39 13.10 11.25
CA ASN A 196 -9.60 14.08 12.32
C ASN A 196 -10.57 13.59 13.39
N SER A 197 -11.58 12.79 13.02
CA SER A 197 -12.56 12.21 13.95
C SER A 197 -11.92 11.25 14.95
N TYR A 198 -10.74 10.73 14.64
CA TYR A 198 -9.96 9.81 15.47
C TYR A 198 -8.72 10.48 16.07
N GLY A 199 -8.53 11.80 15.86
CA GLY A 199 -7.32 12.50 16.29
C GLY A 199 -6.07 12.09 15.49
N ILE A 200 -6.24 11.53 14.28
CA ILE A 200 -5.16 11.13 13.40
C ILE A 200 -4.81 12.29 12.48
N GLU A 201 -3.54 12.71 12.45
CA GLU A 201 -3.05 13.70 11.50
C GLU A 201 -3.23 13.17 10.08
N SER A 202 -3.79 14.00 9.20
CA SER A 202 -4.16 13.55 7.86
C SER A 202 -3.84 14.63 6.84
N ILE A 203 -3.20 14.22 5.75
CA ILE A 203 -2.84 15.09 4.63
C ILE A 203 -3.40 14.53 3.33
N GLN A 204 -3.61 15.39 2.36
CA GLN A 204 -3.96 15.03 0.99
C GLN A 204 -2.87 15.58 0.06
N ILE A 205 -2.31 14.71 -0.76
CA ILE A 205 -1.25 15.04 -1.72
C ILE A 205 -1.61 14.54 -3.12
N ASP A 206 -0.89 15.02 -4.14
CA ASP A 206 -0.96 14.45 -5.48
C ASP A 206 -0.20 13.11 -5.49
N GLY A 207 -0.92 12.02 -5.64
CA GLY A 207 -0.35 10.66 -5.70
C GLY A 207 0.45 10.39 -6.99
N ASN A 208 0.39 11.25 -7.99
CA ASN A 208 1.21 11.16 -9.21
C ASN A 208 2.55 11.91 -9.08
N ASP A 209 2.71 12.73 -8.06
CA ASP A 209 4.00 13.35 -7.73
C ASP A 209 4.80 12.41 -6.81
N VAL A 210 5.68 11.64 -7.41
CA VAL A 210 6.47 10.63 -6.69
C VAL A 210 7.37 11.23 -5.60
N GLU A 211 7.89 12.45 -5.81
CA GLU A 211 8.72 13.13 -4.82
C GLU A 211 7.87 13.57 -3.63
N ALA A 212 6.68 14.14 -3.88
CA ALA A 212 5.75 14.48 -2.83
C ALA A 212 5.31 13.26 -2.02
N VAL A 213 5.02 12.12 -2.67
CA VAL A 213 4.68 10.87 -1.98
C VAL A 213 5.85 10.41 -1.11
N TYR A 214 7.06 10.35 -1.67
CA TYR A 214 8.25 9.91 -0.95
C TYR A 214 8.54 10.79 0.29
N GLU A 215 8.59 12.11 0.13
CA GLU A 215 8.89 13.04 1.22
C GLU A 215 7.85 12.98 2.34
N ASN A 216 6.57 12.93 1.99
CA ASN A 216 5.51 12.87 3.00
C ASN A 216 5.52 11.54 3.74
N VAL A 217 5.65 10.40 3.06
CA VAL A 217 5.74 9.10 3.74
C VAL A 217 6.99 9.01 4.63
N LEU A 218 8.14 9.51 4.16
CA LEU A 218 9.37 9.56 4.97
C LEU A 218 9.16 10.40 6.23
N ASN A 219 8.62 11.60 6.11
CA ASN A 219 8.40 12.49 7.25
C ASN A 219 7.43 11.87 8.26
N LEU A 220 6.32 11.29 7.80
CA LEU A 220 5.31 10.67 8.64
C LEU A 220 5.84 9.40 9.33
N SER A 221 6.69 8.62 8.66
CA SER A 221 7.35 7.46 9.27
C SER A 221 8.31 7.85 10.39
N LEU A 222 9.06 8.96 10.22
CA LEU A 222 9.98 9.48 11.22
C LEU A 222 9.27 10.00 12.48
N ILE A 223 8.06 10.54 12.35
CA ILE A 223 7.25 10.99 13.51
C ILE A 223 6.94 9.80 14.43
N HIS A 224 6.62 8.63 13.88
CA HIS A 224 6.36 7.45 14.69
C HIS A 224 7.59 6.93 15.45
N ILE A 225 8.80 7.16 14.91
CA ILE A 225 10.06 6.78 15.56
C ILE A 225 10.44 7.76 16.67
N SER A 226 10.26 9.05 16.43
CA SER A 226 10.66 10.13 17.35
C SER A 226 9.62 10.44 18.43
N GLU A 227 8.33 10.28 18.10
CA GLU A 227 7.19 10.51 19.00
C GLU A 227 6.18 9.37 18.85
N PRO A 228 6.37 8.22 19.50
CA PRO A 228 5.56 7.01 19.27
C PRO A 228 4.11 7.08 19.77
N THR A 229 3.52 8.27 19.76
CA THR A 229 2.21 8.54 20.36
C THR A 229 1.15 9.01 19.35
N ARG A 230 1.46 9.11 18.05
CA ARG A 230 0.49 9.64 17.06
C ARG A 230 0.44 8.79 15.78
N PRO A 231 -0.66 8.06 15.52
CA PRO A 231 -0.89 7.51 14.20
C PRO A 231 -1.12 8.63 13.17
N VAL A 232 -0.70 8.40 11.91
CA VAL A 232 -0.79 9.38 10.82
C VAL A 232 -1.50 8.75 9.62
N MET A 233 -2.30 9.54 8.95
CA MET A 233 -3.05 9.12 7.77
C MET A 233 -2.73 9.99 6.56
#